data_5d60b4a3cf821cf9000198e79c4d799b
#
_entry.id   5d60b4a3cf821cf9000198e79c4d799b
#
_cell.length_a   1.000
_cell.length_b   1.000
_cell.length_c   1.000
_cell.angle_alpha   90.00
_cell.angle_beta   90.00
_cell.angle_gamma   90.00
#
_symmetry.space_group_name_H-M   'P 1'
#
loop_
_entity.id
_entity.type
_entity.pdbx_description
1 polymer ?
#
loop_
_entity_poly.entity_id
_entity_poly.type
_entity_poly.pdbx_seq_one_letter_code
_entity_poly.pdbx_strand_id
1 'polypeptide(L)'
;STLNKQFNRHLGLTAGVGARFTQSRQFKTVDDLLGSNYVLDIDKFAERDFSGDHDKLQNDLNRPDRKVYKDGIFGYNFNLNIYSANAWAVNRYTSRHWDYYYGAKLTYTNFRRDGKMRNGRYPDSSYGKGIRHQFTDITVKGGLTYKFNGRHMLTANISYGSEAPLPNEAYISPRITDRTIDNMKSGRIFSADLNYVFSMPQLAGRIGVFQTNFYDQMERNSYYDGIEGTFINHVLYGVNRIHRGLELGATYKLDDHWSFDLAGTISEYYYSNNPDGVK
;
A
#
# COMPACT_ATOMS: atom_id res chain seq x y z
N SER A 1 11.15 14.50 12.90
CA SER A 1 12.06 14.70 14.06
C SER A 1 11.99 13.50 14.98
N THR A 2 13.12 13.11 15.55
CA THR A 2 13.23 11.96 16.46
C THR A 2 13.92 12.41 17.76
N LEU A 3 13.40 11.93 18.89
CA LEU A 3 13.96 12.09 20.22
C LEU A 3 14.44 10.72 20.72
N ASN A 4 15.66 10.65 21.23
CA ASN A 4 16.19 9.49 21.93
C ASN A 4 16.56 9.91 23.36
N LYS A 5 16.07 9.18 24.34
CA LYS A 5 16.37 9.41 25.75
C LYS A 5 16.66 8.10 26.47
N GLN A 6 17.83 8.00 27.05
CA GLN A 6 18.18 6.93 27.95
C GLN A 6 17.87 7.39 29.39
N PHE A 7 16.99 6.69 30.10
CA PHE A 7 16.62 7.01 31.49
C PHE A 7 17.61 6.41 32.47
N ASN A 8 18.05 5.18 32.21
CA ASN A 8 19.08 4.48 32.94
C ASN A 8 19.73 3.41 32.03
N ARG A 9 20.67 2.60 32.59
CA ARG A 9 21.38 1.57 31.80
C ARG A 9 20.46 0.51 31.15
N HIS A 10 19.21 0.42 31.56
CA HIS A 10 18.28 -0.61 31.14
C HIS A 10 17.13 -0.05 30.30
N LEU A 11 16.68 1.18 30.57
CA LEU A 11 15.46 1.74 30.00
C LEU A 11 15.76 2.93 29.08
N GLY A 12 15.31 2.83 27.83
CA GLY A 12 15.39 3.87 26.83
C GLY A 12 14.05 4.14 26.14
N LEU A 13 13.84 5.39 25.76
CA LEU A 13 12.69 5.85 24.97
C LEU A 13 13.18 6.41 23.63
N THR A 14 12.55 5.99 22.56
CA THR A 14 12.66 6.63 21.25
C THR A 14 11.28 7.07 20.83
N ALA A 15 11.12 8.35 20.50
CA ALA A 15 9.85 8.91 20.06
C ALA A 15 10.08 9.83 18.85
N GLY A 16 9.08 9.99 18.04
CA GLY A 16 9.20 10.85 16.86
C GLY A 16 7.88 11.34 16.31
N VAL A 17 7.98 12.38 15.50
CA VAL A 17 6.88 12.92 14.71
C VAL A 17 7.33 13.06 13.27
N GLY A 18 6.39 12.85 12.35
CA GLY A 18 6.63 12.99 10.92
C GLY A 18 5.41 13.57 10.22
N ALA A 19 5.67 14.31 9.13
CA ALA A 19 4.65 14.75 8.20
C ALA A 19 5.17 14.56 6.78
N ARG A 20 4.28 14.18 5.87
CA ARG A 20 4.58 13.98 4.45
C ARG A 20 3.44 14.52 3.60
N PHE A 21 3.81 15.26 2.58
CA PHE A 21 2.92 15.63 1.49
C PHE A 21 3.42 14.98 0.19
N THR A 22 2.52 14.35 -0.54
CA THR A 22 2.82 13.75 -1.84
C THR A 22 1.78 14.21 -2.85
N GLN A 23 2.22 14.72 -3.97
CA GLN A 23 1.41 14.98 -5.14
C GLN A 23 1.89 14.08 -6.28
N SER A 24 1.02 13.21 -6.77
CA SER A 24 1.29 12.35 -7.91
C SER A 24 0.42 12.79 -9.07
N ARG A 25 1.03 13.28 -10.15
CA ARG A 25 0.32 13.64 -11.38
C ARG A 25 0.25 12.43 -12.30
N GLN A 26 -0.97 12.11 -12.73
CA GLN A 26 -1.28 11.00 -13.61
C GLN A 26 -1.85 11.56 -14.91
N PHE A 27 -1.21 11.26 -16.04
CA PHE A 27 -1.63 11.75 -17.34
C PHE A 27 -1.14 10.81 -18.44
N LYS A 28 -1.64 10.98 -19.64
CA LYS A 28 -1.24 10.28 -20.85
C LYS A 28 -0.83 11.29 -21.91
N THR A 29 0.24 11.03 -22.62
CA THR A 29 0.74 11.87 -23.73
C THR A 29 0.72 11.11 -25.04
N VAL A 30 0.66 11.84 -26.14
CA VAL A 30 0.84 11.29 -27.49
C VAL A 30 2.34 11.11 -27.73
N ASP A 31 2.78 9.86 -27.88
CA ASP A 31 4.17 9.53 -28.16
C ASP A 31 4.46 9.59 -29.67
N ASP A 32 3.60 8.97 -30.49
CA ASP A 32 3.69 8.98 -31.94
C ASP A 32 2.30 9.15 -32.55
N LEU A 33 2.23 9.91 -33.66
CA LEU A 33 1.02 10.16 -34.42
C LEU A 33 0.86 9.19 -35.62
N LEU A 34 1.82 8.28 -35.86
CA LEU A 34 1.81 7.28 -36.91
C LEU A 34 1.51 7.87 -38.32
N GLY A 35 2.09 9.03 -38.59
CA GLY A 35 1.91 9.76 -39.87
C GLY A 35 0.70 10.69 -39.91
N SER A 36 -0.13 10.75 -38.87
CA SER A 36 -1.23 11.73 -38.75
C SER A 36 -0.72 13.08 -38.26
N ASN A 37 -1.46 14.15 -38.54
CA ASN A 37 -1.11 15.49 -38.06
C ASN A 37 -1.51 15.73 -36.58
N TYR A 38 -2.55 15.07 -36.10
CA TYR A 38 -3.09 15.16 -34.75
C TYR A 38 -3.97 13.95 -34.43
N VAL A 39 -4.28 13.77 -33.13
CA VAL A 39 -5.31 12.86 -32.64
C VAL A 39 -6.44 13.67 -31.99
N LEU A 40 -7.70 13.25 -32.22
CA LEU A 40 -8.84 13.81 -31.45
C LEU A 40 -8.86 13.24 -30.04
N ASP A 41 -9.08 14.13 -29.07
CA ASP A 41 -9.14 13.76 -27.65
C ASP A 41 -10.53 13.23 -27.27
N ILE A 42 -10.89 12.11 -27.86
CA ILE A 42 -12.13 11.39 -27.60
C ILE A 42 -11.87 10.02 -27.00
N ASP A 43 -12.83 9.51 -26.23
CA ASP A 43 -12.79 8.17 -25.64
C ASP A 43 -13.28 7.16 -26.70
N LYS A 44 -12.37 6.36 -27.24
CA LYS A 44 -12.66 5.35 -28.27
C LYS A 44 -13.61 4.24 -27.81
N PHE A 45 -13.64 3.94 -26.52
CA PHE A 45 -14.61 2.98 -25.96
C PHE A 45 -16.00 3.62 -25.87
N ALA A 46 -16.08 4.89 -25.45
CA ALA A 46 -17.33 5.63 -25.44
C ALA A 46 -17.88 5.83 -26.87
N GLU A 47 -17.01 6.01 -27.87
CA GLU A 47 -17.41 6.10 -29.29
C GLU A 47 -18.17 4.84 -29.74
N ARG A 48 -17.75 3.67 -29.30
CA ARG A 48 -18.46 2.41 -29.57
C ARG A 48 -19.80 2.33 -28.84
N ASP A 49 -19.80 2.65 -27.53
CA ASP A 49 -20.93 2.39 -26.64
C ASP A 49 -21.99 3.52 -26.67
N PHE A 50 -21.60 4.74 -27.04
CA PHE A 50 -22.44 5.96 -27.02
C PHE A 50 -22.33 6.75 -28.32
N SER A 51 -22.30 6.09 -29.49
CA SER A 51 -22.07 6.73 -30.82
C SER A 51 -23.01 7.87 -31.18
N GLY A 52 -24.20 7.97 -30.55
CA GLY A 52 -25.16 9.05 -30.74
C GLY A 52 -25.06 10.22 -29.73
N ASP A 53 -24.13 10.15 -28.77
CA ASP A 53 -24.01 11.14 -27.69
C ASP A 53 -22.62 11.77 -27.74
N HIS A 54 -22.49 12.88 -28.47
CA HIS A 54 -21.24 13.59 -28.71
C HIS A 54 -20.53 14.00 -27.40
N ASP A 55 -21.27 14.39 -26.37
CA ASP A 55 -20.70 14.83 -25.08
C ASP A 55 -20.05 13.67 -24.34
N LYS A 56 -20.65 12.47 -24.35
CA LYS A 56 -20.08 11.28 -23.72
C LYS A 56 -18.79 10.79 -24.36
N LEU A 57 -18.56 11.14 -25.62
CA LEU A 57 -17.31 10.82 -26.31
C LEU A 57 -16.13 11.66 -25.82
N GLN A 58 -16.37 12.84 -25.25
CA GLN A 58 -15.31 13.77 -24.91
C GLN A 58 -14.51 13.34 -23.68
N ASN A 59 -13.20 13.31 -23.80
CA ASN A 59 -12.30 13.19 -22.64
C ASN A 59 -12.29 14.48 -21.80
N ASP A 60 -12.56 15.64 -22.42
CA ASP A 60 -12.59 16.93 -21.73
C ASP A 60 -13.69 17.84 -22.32
N LEU A 61 -14.87 17.85 -21.68
CA LEU A 61 -15.98 18.74 -22.05
C LEU A 61 -15.65 20.25 -21.95
N ASN A 62 -14.60 20.62 -21.22
CA ASN A 62 -14.15 22.01 -21.19
C ASN A 62 -13.44 22.41 -22.51
N ARG A 63 -13.05 21.44 -23.33
CA ARG A 63 -12.40 21.62 -24.61
C ARG A 63 -12.83 20.49 -25.57
N PRO A 64 -14.09 20.48 -26.02
CA PRO A 64 -14.62 19.45 -26.90
C PRO A 64 -13.85 19.43 -28.23
N ASP A 65 -13.78 18.26 -28.86
CA ASP A 65 -13.12 18.00 -30.14
C ASP A 65 -11.67 18.49 -30.23
N ARG A 66 -11.00 18.49 -29.10
CA ARG A 66 -9.62 18.97 -29.01
C ARG A 66 -8.68 18.14 -29.87
N LYS A 67 -7.95 18.82 -30.76
CA LYS A 67 -6.83 18.25 -31.49
C LYS A 67 -5.59 18.24 -30.63
N VAL A 68 -5.00 17.05 -30.46
CA VAL A 68 -3.79 16.87 -29.66
C VAL A 68 -2.65 16.46 -30.58
N TYR A 69 -1.54 17.13 -30.45
CA TYR A 69 -0.31 16.91 -31.22
C TYR A 69 0.66 16.04 -30.43
N LYS A 70 1.78 15.67 -31.04
CA LYS A 70 2.87 14.94 -30.37
C LYS A 70 3.24 15.63 -29.04
N ASP A 71 3.54 14.81 -28.01
CA ASP A 71 3.84 15.20 -26.64
C ASP A 71 2.68 15.88 -25.87
N GLY A 72 1.55 16.10 -26.55
CA GLY A 72 0.35 16.66 -25.92
C GLY A 72 -0.36 15.67 -24.99
N ILE A 73 -0.92 16.20 -23.89
CA ILE A 73 -1.70 15.39 -22.93
C ILE A 73 -3.07 15.10 -23.52
N PHE A 74 -3.52 13.83 -23.46
CA PHE A 74 -4.85 13.41 -23.91
C PHE A 74 -5.42 12.28 -23.04
N GLY A 75 -6.73 12.03 -23.19
CA GLY A 75 -7.41 10.93 -22.52
C GLY A 75 -7.71 11.21 -21.05
N TYR A 76 -6.71 11.44 -20.24
CA TYR A 76 -6.88 11.79 -18.82
C TYR A 76 -5.72 12.63 -18.27
N ASN A 77 -6.04 13.43 -17.26
CA ASN A 77 -5.07 14.20 -16.49
C ASN A 77 -5.67 14.49 -15.09
N PHE A 78 -5.01 14.03 -14.04
CA PHE A 78 -5.43 14.28 -12.67
C PHE A 78 -4.25 14.22 -11.70
N ASN A 79 -4.41 14.83 -10.54
CA ASN A 79 -3.48 14.71 -9.42
C ASN A 79 -4.10 13.87 -8.31
N LEU A 80 -3.28 13.03 -7.66
CA LEU A 80 -3.55 12.47 -6.35
C LEU A 80 -2.74 13.27 -5.32
N ASN A 81 -3.44 13.93 -4.41
CA ASN A 81 -2.84 14.71 -3.33
C ASN A 81 -3.01 13.94 -2.04
N ILE A 82 -1.90 13.58 -1.39
CA ILE A 82 -1.86 12.74 -0.19
C ILE A 82 -1.12 13.53 0.89
N TYR A 83 -1.72 13.63 2.05
CA TYR A 83 -1.10 14.17 3.26
C TYR A 83 -1.12 13.11 4.36
N SER A 84 0.00 12.93 5.04
CA SER A 84 0.11 12.04 6.18
C SER A 84 0.92 12.70 7.29
N ALA A 85 0.43 12.62 8.52
CA ALA A 85 1.15 13.04 9.72
C ALA A 85 1.12 11.89 10.73
N ASN A 86 2.20 11.70 11.47
CA ASN A 86 2.27 10.65 12.48
C ASN A 86 3.07 11.09 13.70
N ALA A 87 2.73 10.47 14.83
CA ALA A 87 3.49 10.51 16.07
C ALA A 87 3.66 9.08 16.58
N TRP A 88 4.82 8.75 17.12
CA TRP A 88 5.11 7.43 17.62
C TRP A 88 6.08 7.46 18.79
N ALA A 89 5.99 6.45 19.64
CA ALA A 89 6.92 6.24 20.74
C ALA A 89 7.16 4.74 20.93
N VAL A 90 8.40 4.39 21.26
CA VAL A 90 8.84 3.04 21.58
C VAL A 90 9.70 3.09 22.83
N ASN A 91 9.32 2.34 23.83
CA ASN A 91 10.14 2.05 25.00
C ASN A 91 10.90 0.75 24.78
N ARG A 92 12.14 0.72 25.23
CA ARG A 92 12.97 -0.48 25.21
C ARG A 92 13.58 -0.68 26.60
N TYR A 93 13.51 -1.91 27.06
CA TYR A 93 14.20 -2.37 28.27
C TYR A 93 15.18 -3.47 27.89
N THR A 94 16.40 -3.39 28.45
CA THR A 94 17.46 -4.37 28.21
C THR A 94 18.07 -4.79 29.55
N SER A 95 18.14 -6.10 29.77
CA SER A 95 18.80 -6.69 30.91
C SER A 95 19.64 -7.91 30.55
N ARG A 96 20.21 -8.59 31.55
CA ARG A 96 21.06 -9.77 31.28
C ARG A 96 20.32 -10.90 30.59
N HIS A 97 19.06 -11.19 30.98
CA HIS A 97 18.27 -12.30 30.46
C HIS A 97 17.09 -11.88 29.62
N TRP A 98 16.59 -10.64 29.77
CA TRP A 98 15.39 -10.16 29.13
C TRP A 98 15.62 -8.85 28.40
N ASP A 99 15.24 -8.80 27.14
CA ASP A 99 15.02 -7.56 26.41
C ASP A 99 13.55 -7.51 26.03
N TYR A 100 12.92 -6.37 26.20
CA TYR A 100 11.58 -6.16 25.66
C TYR A 100 11.42 -4.74 25.15
N TYR A 101 10.51 -4.59 24.23
CA TYR A 101 10.08 -3.30 23.76
C TYR A 101 8.56 -3.28 23.62
N TYR A 102 7.99 -2.10 23.73
CA TYR A 102 6.61 -1.83 23.38
C TYR A 102 6.50 -0.42 22.84
N GLY A 103 5.56 -0.20 21.93
CA GLY A 103 5.38 1.10 21.33
C GLY A 103 4.05 1.24 20.62
N ALA A 104 3.71 2.49 20.36
CA ALA A 104 2.51 2.86 19.63
C ALA A 104 2.83 3.94 18.59
N LYS A 105 2.04 3.96 17.53
CA LYS A 105 2.05 4.96 16.47
C LYS A 105 0.63 5.39 16.18
N LEU A 106 0.38 6.70 16.16
CA LEU A 106 -0.83 7.32 15.66
C LEU A 106 -0.51 7.94 14.31
N THR A 107 -1.35 7.68 13.30
CA THR A 107 -1.19 8.22 11.95
C THR A 107 -2.50 8.86 11.50
N TYR A 108 -2.43 10.08 11.04
CA TYR A 108 -3.50 10.73 10.29
C TYR A 108 -3.13 10.75 8.81
N THR A 109 -4.02 10.24 7.97
CA THR A 109 -3.85 10.25 6.51
C THR A 109 -5.07 10.86 5.86
N ASN A 110 -4.87 11.77 4.91
CA ASN A 110 -5.95 12.18 4.03
C ASN A 110 -5.46 12.21 2.58
N PHE A 111 -6.38 11.93 1.68
CA PHE A 111 -6.11 12.04 0.25
C PHE A 111 -7.34 12.47 -0.53
N ARG A 112 -7.11 13.02 -1.72
CA ARG A 112 -8.15 13.34 -2.71
C ARG A 112 -7.58 13.32 -4.11
N ARG A 113 -8.46 13.05 -5.07
CA ARG A 113 -8.22 13.25 -6.49
C ARG A 113 -8.55 14.72 -6.87
N ASP A 114 -7.77 15.28 -7.79
CA ASP A 114 -8.00 16.60 -8.39
C ASP A 114 -7.93 16.45 -9.91
N GLY A 115 -9.09 16.34 -10.55
CA GLY A 115 -9.24 16.13 -11.99
C GLY A 115 -8.96 17.41 -12.78
N LYS A 116 -8.21 17.30 -13.88
CA LYS A 116 -7.85 18.42 -14.75
C LYS A 116 -8.59 18.42 -16.09
N MET A 117 -9.39 17.36 -16.33
CA MET A 117 -10.22 17.19 -17.51
C MET A 117 -11.64 16.79 -17.07
N ARG A 118 -12.66 17.38 -17.72
CA ARG A 118 -14.06 17.09 -17.46
C ARG A 118 -14.54 16.00 -18.41
N ASN A 119 -14.53 14.75 -17.94
CA ASN A 119 -14.90 13.60 -18.76
C ASN A 119 -16.40 13.60 -19.08
N GLY A 120 -16.76 13.33 -20.33
CA GLY A 120 -18.14 13.37 -20.81
C GLY A 120 -19.05 12.30 -20.22
N ARG A 121 -18.51 11.15 -19.81
CA ARG A 121 -19.29 10.10 -19.13
C ARG A 121 -19.54 10.41 -17.66
N TYR A 122 -18.68 11.22 -17.05
CA TYR A 122 -18.73 11.57 -15.62
C TYR A 122 -18.52 13.08 -15.42
N PRO A 123 -19.37 13.95 -15.95
CA PRO A 123 -19.17 15.40 -15.98
C PRO A 123 -19.11 16.03 -14.58
N ASP A 124 -19.81 15.44 -13.59
CA ASP A 124 -19.96 15.98 -12.25
C ASP A 124 -18.95 15.41 -11.25
N SER A 125 -18.22 14.33 -11.61
CA SER A 125 -17.29 13.63 -10.71
C SER A 125 -15.89 13.42 -11.30
N SER A 126 -15.57 14.11 -12.39
CA SER A 126 -14.27 13.95 -13.07
C SER A 126 -13.37 15.17 -12.96
N TYR A 127 -13.92 16.38 -12.83
CA TYR A 127 -13.21 17.66 -12.86
C TYR A 127 -13.14 18.35 -11.50
N GLY A 128 -11.99 18.96 -11.23
CA GLY A 128 -11.78 19.70 -9.98
C GLY A 128 -11.41 18.80 -8.81
N LYS A 129 -11.56 19.35 -7.62
CA LYS A 129 -11.20 18.72 -6.35
C LYS A 129 -12.31 17.81 -5.89
N GLY A 130 -12.11 16.51 -5.95
CA GLY A 130 -13.02 15.51 -5.40
C GLY A 130 -13.09 15.49 -3.87
N ILE A 131 -13.88 14.56 -3.34
CA ILE A 131 -14.07 14.36 -1.90
C ILE A 131 -12.71 14.07 -1.24
N ARG A 132 -12.50 14.64 -0.06
CA ARG A 132 -11.36 14.35 0.78
C ARG A 132 -11.67 13.17 1.69
N HIS A 133 -10.96 12.07 1.50
CA HIS A 133 -11.00 10.91 2.37
C HIS A 133 -10.03 11.12 3.53
N GLN A 134 -10.44 10.80 4.76
CA GLN A 134 -9.66 11.04 5.99
C GLN A 134 -9.67 9.80 6.86
N PHE A 135 -8.51 9.44 7.40
CA PHE A 135 -8.32 8.26 8.22
C PHE A 135 -7.45 8.60 9.42
N THR A 136 -7.79 8.01 10.56
CA THR A 136 -6.98 8.08 11.77
C THR A 136 -6.70 6.66 12.21
N ASP A 137 -5.44 6.28 12.19
CA ASP A 137 -4.98 4.92 12.37
C ASP A 137 -4.05 4.81 13.58
N ILE A 138 -4.17 3.72 14.31
CA ILE A 138 -3.30 3.39 15.42
C ILE A 138 -2.60 2.06 15.15
N THR A 139 -1.33 1.98 15.50
CA THR A 139 -0.57 0.73 15.50
C THR A 139 0.10 0.57 16.85
N VAL A 140 -0.06 -0.60 17.47
CA VAL A 140 0.65 -1.01 18.68
C VAL A 140 1.55 -2.19 18.36
N LYS A 141 2.72 -2.25 18.97
CA LYS A 141 3.66 -3.35 18.79
C LYS A 141 4.43 -3.62 20.08
N GLY A 142 4.85 -4.86 20.25
CA GLY A 142 5.70 -5.27 21.33
C GLY A 142 6.55 -6.47 20.94
N GLY A 143 7.65 -6.65 21.64
CA GLY A 143 8.50 -7.81 21.46
C GLY A 143 9.26 -8.12 22.75
N LEU A 144 9.59 -9.39 22.88
CA LEU A 144 10.27 -9.97 24.04
C LEU A 144 11.37 -10.88 23.54
N THR A 145 12.57 -10.73 24.10
CA THR A 145 13.68 -11.65 23.87
C THR A 145 14.11 -12.24 25.21
N TYR A 146 14.11 -13.56 25.30
CA TYR A 146 14.71 -14.29 26.40
C TYR A 146 16.07 -14.84 25.98
N LYS A 147 17.11 -14.47 26.72
CA LYS A 147 18.49 -14.91 26.52
C LYS A 147 18.78 -16.06 27.47
N PHE A 148 18.73 -17.31 26.98
CA PHE A 148 19.11 -18.48 27.77
C PHE A 148 20.57 -18.37 28.23
N ASN A 149 21.43 -17.92 27.31
CA ASN A 149 22.83 -17.62 27.53
C ASN A 149 23.34 -16.70 26.41
N GLY A 150 24.63 -16.47 26.28
CA GLY A 150 25.22 -15.61 25.24
C GLY A 150 25.11 -16.18 23.82
N ARG A 151 24.64 -17.42 23.65
CA ARG A 151 24.59 -18.12 22.35
C ARG A 151 23.18 -18.49 21.90
N HIS A 152 22.21 -18.51 22.78
CA HIS A 152 20.86 -19.00 22.51
C HIS A 152 19.83 -18.00 23.03
N MET A 153 18.93 -17.60 22.14
CA MET A 153 17.87 -16.63 22.43
C MET A 153 16.54 -17.07 21.79
N LEU A 154 15.45 -16.74 22.46
CA LEU A 154 14.10 -16.87 21.93
C LEU A 154 13.50 -15.46 21.84
N THR A 155 13.04 -15.07 20.65
CA THR A 155 12.45 -13.76 20.40
C THR A 155 11.03 -13.91 19.91
N ALA A 156 10.08 -13.23 20.55
CA ALA A 156 8.70 -13.15 20.12
C ALA A 156 8.33 -11.70 19.83
N ASN A 157 7.62 -11.45 18.74
CA ASN A 157 7.09 -10.14 18.40
C ASN A 157 5.59 -10.25 18.12
N ILE A 158 4.87 -9.17 18.41
CA ILE A 158 3.46 -9.02 18.10
C ILE A 158 3.18 -7.58 17.70
N SER A 159 2.31 -7.40 16.70
CA SER A 159 1.79 -6.09 16.33
C SER A 159 0.34 -6.18 15.91
N TYR A 160 -0.40 -5.13 16.19
CA TYR A 160 -1.76 -4.92 15.69
C TYR A 160 -1.96 -3.45 15.36
N GLY A 161 -2.56 -3.20 14.20
CA GLY A 161 -2.83 -1.82 13.80
C GLY A 161 -3.79 -1.71 12.64
N SER A 162 -4.17 -0.46 12.35
CA SER A 162 -4.90 -0.11 11.14
C SER A 162 -4.06 0.78 10.22
N GLU A 163 -4.42 0.78 8.94
CA GLU A 163 -3.83 1.64 7.93
C GLU A 163 -4.87 2.08 6.89
N ALA A 164 -4.74 3.34 6.45
CA ALA A 164 -5.59 3.90 5.40
C ALA A 164 -5.42 3.12 4.09
N PRO A 165 -6.48 2.95 3.29
CA PRO A 165 -6.37 2.38 1.95
C PRO A 165 -5.39 3.16 1.08
N LEU A 166 -4.70 2.45 0.19
CA LEU A 166 -3.85 3.10 -0.79
C LEU A 166 -4.71 3.90 -1.78
N PRO A 167 -4.38 5.17 -2.06
CA PRO A 167 -5.15 6.00 -2.98
C PRO A 167 -5.36 5.37 -4.37
N ASN A 168 -4.39 4.59 -4.85
CA ASN A 168 -4.50 3.89 -6.12
C ASN A 168 -5.57 2.77 -6.13
N GLU A 169 -5.90 2.21 -4.99
CA GLU A 169 -6.87 1.13 -4.82
C GLU A 169 -8.25 1.68 -4.41
N ALA A 170 -8.26 2.87 -3.83
CA ALA A 170 -9.47 3.51 -3.34
C ALA A 170 -10.44 3.99 -4.44
N TYR A 171 -9.90 4.45 -5.58
CA TYR A 171 -10.71 4.95 -6.69
C TYR A 171 -11.02 3.84 -7.70
N ILE A 172 -12.30 3.68 -8.07
CA ILE A 172 -12.75 2.65 -9.02
C ILE A 172 -12.13 2.91 -10.40
N SER A 173 -12.29 4.12 -10.93
CA SER A 173 -11.77 4.51 -12.25
C SER A 173 -11.15 5.91 -12.21
N PRO A 174 -10.00 6.09 -11.57
CA PRO A 174 -9.44 7.43 -11.30
C PRO A 174 -9.08 8.23 -12.56
N ARG A 175 -9.01 7.59 -13.71
CA ARG A 175 -8.77 8.27 -14.99
C ARG A 175 -9.93 9.15 -15.43
N ILE A 176 -11.17 8.74 -15.13
CA ILE A 176 -12.40 9.36 -15.65
C ILE A 176 -13.35 9.85 -14.57
N THR A 177 -13.21 9.43 -13.30
CA THR A 177 -14.12 9.80 -12.19
C THR A 177 -13.39 9.79 -10.86
N ASP A 178 -13.93 10.46 -9.84
CA ASP A 178 -13.46 10.41 -8.44
C ASP A 178 -14.29 9.44 -7.57
N ARG A 179 -15.06 8.57 -8.20
CA ARG A 179 -15.88 7.59 -7.47
C ARG A 179 -15.03 6.60 -6.70
N THR A 180 -15.43 6.36 -5.46
CA THR A 180 -14.88 5.36 -4.55
C THR A 180 -15.99 4.44 -4.07
N ILE A 181 -15.68 3.42 -3.28
CA ILE A 181 -16.68 2.68 -2.53
C ILE A 181 -17.28 3.56 -1.43
N ASP A 182 -18.55 3.29 -1.09
CA ASP A 182 -19.21 3.92 0.04
C ASP A 182 -18.61 3.43 1.37
N ASN A 183 -18.54 4.33 2.37
CA ASN A 183 -18.07 3.99 3.72
C ASN A 183 -16.68 3.33 3.76
N MET A 184 -15.74 3.80 2.94
CA MET A 184 -14.36 3.35 2.93
C MET A 184 -13.74 3.38 4.33
N LYS A 185 -13.10 2.29 4.74
CA LYS A 185 -12.49 2.11 6.07
C LYS A 185 -11.01 1.77 5.94
N SER A 186 -10.27 2.02 7.02
CA SER A 186 -8.91 1.52 7.17
C SER A 186 -8.89 0.00 7.28
N GLY A 187 -7.97 -0.62 6.58
CA GLY A 187 -7.65 -2.02 6.77
C GLY A 187 -6.96 -2.26 8.11
N ARG A 188 -6.99 -3.50 8.63
CA ARG A 188 -6.35 -3.89 9.88
C ARG A 188 -5.33 -4.99 9.62
N ILE A 189 -4.25 -4.97 10.39
CA ILE A 189 -3.17 -5.94 10.28
C ILE A 189 -2.83 -6.46 11.67
N PHE A 190 -2.84 -7.76 11.83
CA PHE A 190 -2.28 -8.47 12.97
C PHE A 190 -1.06 -9.24 12.51
N SER A 191 0.06 -9.13 13.22
CA SER A 191 1.26 -9.92 12.93
C SER A 191 1.89 -10.43 14.20
N ALA A 192 2.31 -11.69 14.19
CA ALA A 192 3.06 -12.32 15.27
C ALA A 192 4.15 -13.22 14.69
N ASP A 193 5.31 -13.24 15.36
CA ASP A 193 6.41 -14.16 15.05
C ASP A 193 7.10 -14.66 16.31
N LEU A 194 7.66 -15.87 16.20
CA LEU A 194 8.49 -16.48 17.23
C LEU A 194 9.76 -17.03 16.58
N ASN A 195 10.90 -16.61 17.06
CA ASN A 195 12.21 -16.95 16.51
C ASN A 195 13.13 -17.53 17.57
N TYR A 196 13.74 -18.65 17.26
CA TYR A 196 14.88 -19.17 18.00
C TYR A 196 16.17 -18.80 17.25
N VAL A 197 17.06 -18.08 17.94
CA VAL A 197 18.32 -17.59 17.41
C VAL A 197 19.46 -18.28 18.17
N PHE A 198 20.41 -18.80 17.41
CA PHE A 198 21.61 -19.45 17.96
C PHE A 198 22.88 -18.92 17.31
N SER A 199 23.96 -18.83 18.09
CA SER A 199 25.25 -18.31 17.65
C SER A 199 26.38 -19.09 18.34
N MET A 200 26.81 -20.17 17.71
CA MET A 200 27.95 -20.98 18.11
C MET A 200 29.19 -20.58 17.28
N PRO A 201 30.39 -20.96 17.65
CA PRO A 201 31.63 -20.54 16.95
C PRO A 201 31.60 -20.83 15.44
N GLN A 202 31.09 -22.00 15.05
CA GLN A 202 31.07 -22.45 13.64
C GLN A 202 29.69 -22.39 13.01
N LEU A 203 28.60 -22.28 13.81
CA LEU A 203 27.23 -22.32 13.30
C LEU A 203 26.40 -21.24 13.97
N ALA A 204 25.90 -20.29 13.18
CA ALA A 204 24.95 -19.27 13.62
C ALA A 204 23.69 -19.34 12.77
N GLY A 205 22.54 -19.05 13.34
CA GLY A 205 21.31 -19.07 12.57
C GLY A 205 20.08 -18.71 13.35
N ARG A 206 18.96 -18.79 12.61
CA ARG A 206 17.62 -18.50 13.12
C ARG A 206 16.62 -19.50 12.52
N ILE A 207 15.73 -19.99 13.35
CA ILE A 207 14.52 -20.70 12.94
C ILE A 207 13.35 -19.91 13.47
N GLY A 208 12.40 -19.58 12.62
CA GLY A 208 11.26 -18.75 12.99
C GLY A 208 9.96 -19.26 12.40
N VAL A 209 8.87 -18.99 13.12
CA VAL A 209 7.50 -19.14 12.61
C VAL A 209 6.82 -17.77 12.63
N PHE A 210 6.01 -17.47 11.64
CA PHE A 210 5.29 -16.22 11.56
C PHE A 210 3.84 -16.42 11.11
N GLN A 211 2.99 -15.48 11.50
CA GLN A 211 1.65 -15.32 10.97
C GLN A 211 1.29 -13.85 10.88
N THR A 212 0.76 -13.44 9.72
CA THR A 212 0.18 -12.12 9.50
C THR A 212 -1.22 -12.27 8.93
N ASN A 213 -2.19 -11.65 9.59
CA ASN A 213 -3.57 -11.59 9.15
C ASN A 213 -3.88 -10.16 8.71
N PHE A 214 -4.36 -10.02 7.50
CA PHE A 214 -4.88 -8.78 6.94
C PHE A 214 -6.39 -8.83 6.97
N TYR A 215 -7.04 -7.77 7.41
CA TYR A 215 -8.48 -7.65 7.49
C TYR A 215 -8.95 -6.36 6.82
N ASP A 216 -10.11 -6.45 6.16
CA ASP A 216 -10.77 -5.30 5.55
C ASP A 216 -9.89 -4.54 4.54
N GLN A 217 -9.00 -5.23 3.83
CA GLN A 217 -8.15 -4.62 2.80
C GLN A 217 -8.96 -4.29 1.56
N MET A 218 -8.41 -3.38 0.75
CA MET A 218 -8.94 -3.03 -0.57
C MET A 218 -7.96 -3.46 -1.65
N GLU A 219 -8.49 -3.94 -2.77
CA GLU A 219 -7.72 -4.31 -3.95
C GLU A 219 -8.44 -3.84 -5.21
N ARG A 220 -7.74 -3.13 -6.08
CA ARG A 220 -8.27 -2.76 -7.39
C ARG A 220 -7.64 -3.63 -8.47
N ASN A 221 -8.49 -4.31 -9.22
CA ASN A 221 -8.11 -5.12 -10.36
C ASN A 221 -8.77 -4.60 -11.63
N SER A 222 -8.12 -4.82 -12.77
CA SER A 222 -8.70 -4.58 -14.10
C SER A 222 -8.62 -5.86 -14.88
N TYR A 223 -9.72 -6.27 -15.48
CA TYR A 223 -9.77 -7.44 -16.35
C TYR A 223 -10.55 -7.12 -17.62
N TYR A 224 -10.28 -7.88 -18.67
CA TYR A 224 -11.04 -7.79 -19.90
C TYR A 224 -12.29 -8.63 -19.77
N ASP A 225 -13.46 -8.00 -19.90
CA ASP A 225 -14.75 -8.69 -19.95
C ASP A 225 -15.08 -9.02 -21.40
N GLY A 226 -15.10 -10.32 -21.71
CA GLY A 226 -15.36 -10.78 -23.09
C GLY A 226 -16.81 -10.58 -23.54
N ILE A 227 -17.76 -10.44 -22.61
CA ILE A 227 -19.18 -10.18 -22.90
C ILE A 227 -19.36 -8.70 -23.26
N GLU A 228 -18.84 -7.83 -22.42
CA GLU A 228 -18.90 -6.38 -22.62
C GLU A 228 -17.89 -5.89 -23.68
N GLY A 229 -16.89 -6.71 -24.03
CA GLY A 229 -15.84 -6.38 -25.00
C GLY A 229 -14.95 -5.23 -24.55
N THR A 230 -14.77 -5.03 -23.24
CA THR A 230 -14.02 -3.90 -22.67
C THR A 230 -13.27 -4.27 -21.41
N PHE A 231 -12.34 -3.40 -20.96
CA PHE A 231 -11.70 -3.50 -19.65
C PHE A 231 -12.62 -2.95 -18.57
N ILE A 232 -12.89 -3.76 -17.56
CA ILE A 232 -13.66 -3.40 -16.38
C ILE A 232 -12.69 -3.21 -15.22
N ASN A 233 -12.82 -2.07 -14.52
CA ASN A 233 -12.19 -1.86 -13.23
C ASN A 233 -13.13 -2.37 -12.13
N HIS A 234 -12.56 -3.13 -11.22
CA HIS A 234 -13.26 -3.72 -10.10
C HIS A 234 -12.50 -3.46 -8.81
N VAL A 235 -13.16 -2.91 -7.82
CA VAL A 235 -12.60 -2.72 -6.47
C VAL A 235 -13.20 -3.75 -5.55
N LEU A 236 -12.36 -4.65 -5.05
CA LEU A 236 -12.68 -5.56 -3.95
C LEU A 236 -12.46 -4.83 -2.63
N TYR A 237 -13.36 -4.97 -1.69
CA TYR A 237 -13.24 -4.44 -0.34
C TYR A 237 -13.67 -5.48 0.71
N GLY A 238 -13.21 -5.30 1.95
CA GLY A 238 -13.37 -6.32 2.97
C GLY A 238 -12.51 -7.57 2.70
N VAL A 239 -11.40 -7.41 1.97
CA VAL A 239 -10.49 -8.52 1.64
C VAL A 239 -9.73 -8.95 2.88
N ASN A 240 -9.84 -10.23 3.24
CA ASN A 240 -9.07 -10.84 4.32
C ASN A 240 -8.07 -11.84 3.77
N ARG A 241 -6.81 -11.73 4.23
CA ARG A 241 -5.72 -12.63 3.83
C ARG A 241 -4.96 -13.13 5.04
N ILE A 242 -4.46 -14.34 4.95
CA ILE A 242 -3.58 -14.95 5.95
C ILE A 242 -2.28 -15.34 5.27
N HIS A 243 -1.19 -14.88 5.85
CA HIS A 243 0.18 -15.23 5.49
C HIS A 243 0.82 -15.89 6.70
N ARG A 244 1.29 -17.13 6.56
CA ARG A 244 1.96 -17.87 7.63
C ARG A 244 3.06 -18.74 7.09
N GLY A 245 4.06 -19.01 7.89
CA GLY A 245 5.14 -19.87 7.44
C GLY A 245 6.21 -20.12 8.49
N LEU A 246 7.19 -20.88 8.04
CA LEU A 246 8.43 -21.19 8.73
C LEU A 246 9.60 -20.68 7.92
N GLU A 247 10.54 -20.01 8.59
CA GLU A 247 11.78 -19.50 8.01
C GLU A 247 12.99 -20.14 8.68
N LEU A 248 13.99 -20.44 7.90
CA LEU A 248 15.31 -20.90 8.35
C LEU A 248 16.40 -20.03 7.71
N GLY A 249 17.33 -19.57 8.51
CA GLY A 249 18.57 -18.98 8.03
C GLY A 249 19.73 -19.50 8.88
N ALA A 250 20.80 -19.95 8.23
CA ALA A 250 21.98 -20.45 8.94
C ALA A 250 23.26 -20.13 8.15
N THR A 251 24.31 -19.81 8.89
CA THR A 251 25.67 -19.65 8.38
C THR A 251 26.55 -20.69 9.06
N TYR A 252 27.23 -21.51 8.30
CA TYR A 252 28.24 -22.48 8.77
C TYR A 252 29.62 -22.06 8.32
N LYS A 253 30.52 -21.81 9.27
CA LYS A 253 31.94 -21.53 9.03
C LYS A 253 32.74 -22.83 9.16
N LEU A 254 33.24 -23.31 8.05
CA LEU A 254 34.07 -24.51 8.03
C LEU A 254 35.46 -24.22 8.61
N ASP A 255 36.08 -23.12 8.12
CA ASP A 255 37.38 -22.60 8.57
C ASP A 255 37.45 -21.08 8.29
N ASP A 256 38.66 -20.51 8.34
CA ASP A 256 38.87 -19.07 8.09
C ASP A 256 38.69 -18.65 6.62
N HIS A 257 38.63 -19.63 5.70
CA HIS A 257 38.52 -19.37 4.25
C HIS A 257 37.14 -19.71 3.69
N TRP A 258 36.40 -20.62 4.32
CA TRP A 258 35.15 -21.14 3.81
C TRP A 258 33.97 -20.89 4.77
N SER A 259 32.94 -20.29 4.25
CA SER A 259 31.61 -20.19 4.93
C SER A 259 30.48 -20.54 3.96
N PHE A 260 29.44 -21.14 4.48
CA PHE A 260 28.26 -21.55 3.74
C PHE A 260 27.05 -20.90 4.36
N ASP A 261 26.25 -20.22 3.54
CA ASP A 261 24.98 -19.62 3.95
C ASP A 261 23.82 -20.43 3.37
N LEU A 262 22.86 -20.75 4.22
CA LEU A 262 21.61 -21.43 3.88
C LEU A 262 20.44 -20.55 4.28
N ALA A 263 19.47 -20.35 3.37
CA ALA A 263 18.20 -19.74 3.67
C ALA A 263 17.05 -20.54 3.03
N GLY A 264 15.94 -20.65 3.74
CA GLY A 264 14.75 -21.35 3.24
C GLY A 264 13.49 -20.85 3.93
N THR A 265 12.38 -20.90 3.19
CA THR A 265 11.05 -20.56 3.69
C THR A 265 10.03 -21.54 3.15
N ILE A 266 9.14 -21.99 4.03
CA ILE A 266 7.92 -22.71 3.65
C ILE A 266 6.75 -21.88 4.15
N SER A 267 5.87 -21.44 3.22
CA SER A 267 4.80 -20.52 3.57
C SER A 267 3.52 -20.75 2.78
N GLU A 268 2.41 -20.33 3.37
CA GLU A 268 1.08 -20.31 2.76
C GLU A 268 0.54 -18.88 2.76
N TYR A 269 -0.06 -18.50 1.63
CA TYR A 269 -0.70 -17.18 1.42
C TYR A 269 -2.05 -17.43 0.79
N TYR A 270 -3.14 -17.06 1.47
CA TYR A 270 -4.47 -17.32 0.96
C TYR A 270 -5.49 -16.26 1.42
N TYR A 271 -6.55 -16.11 0.64
CA TYR A 271 -7.73 -15.35 1.02
C TYR A 271 -8.56 -16.17 2.00
N SER A 272 -8.96 -15.56 3.10
CA SER A 272 -9.73 -16.24 4.16
C SER A 272 -11.22 -15.94 4.11
N ASN A 273 -11.68 -15.15 3.14
CA ASN A 273 -13.09 -14.85 2.89
C ASN A 273 -13.37 -14.61 1.41
N ASN A 274 -14.66 -14.48 1.07
CA ASN A 274 -15.12 -13.95 -0.21
C ASN A 274 -15.42 -12.45 -0.02
N PRO A 275 -14.59 -11.56 -0.58
CA PRO A 275 -14.78 -10.12 -0.42
C PRO A 275 -15.95 -9.62 -1.27
N ASP A 276 -16.48 -8.45 -0.91
CA ASP A 276 -17.42 -7.71 -1.73
C ASP A 276 -16.69 -6.95 -2.86
N GLY A 277 -17.43 -6.58 -3.92
CA GLY A 277 -16.85 -5.88 -5.04
C GLY A 277 -17.79 -4.88 -5.70
N VAL A 278 -17.20 -3.81 -6.23
CA VAL A 278 -17.89 -2.74 -6.99
C VAL A 278 -17.19 -2.52 -8.33
N LYS A 279 -18.02 -2.38 -9.39
CA LYS A 279 -17.60 -2.05 -10.77
C LYS A 279 -17.74 -0.57 -11.08
#